data_37ab044914bc6edb0e37595b87338369
#
_entry.id   37ab044914bc6edb0e37595b87338369
#
_cell.length_a   1.000
_cell.length_b   1.000
_cell.length_c   1.000
_cell.angle_alpha   90.00
_cell.angle_beta   90.00
_cell.angle_gamma   90.00
#
_symmetry.space_group_name_H-M   'P 1'
#
loop_
_entity.id
_entity.type
_entity.pdbx_description
1 polymer ?
#
loop_
_entity_poly.entity_id
_entity_poly.type
_entity_poly.pdbx_seq_one_letter_code
_entity_poly.pdbx_strand_id
1 'polypeptide(L)'
;YVNAVATRLEILIDSVGGKDKIRGIGVGAPNGNYYKGTIEFAPNLSWRGVVPLASLLTDRLGIPCRLTNDANAAAIGEMTYGAAKGMKHFIMITLGTGVGSGIVIDGQMVYGHDGFAGELGHMIVVPNGRDCGCGRKGCLEAYCSATGIVRTAKEILSTTDAPSSLRNIPEADLTSK
;
A
#
# COMPACT_ATOMS: atom_id res chain seq x y z
N TYR A 1 -0.38 3.41 -20.53
CA TYR A 1 0.07 2.70 -19.34
C TYR A 1 -0.21 1.19 -19.46
N VAL A 2 -1.47 0.75 -19.63
CA VAL A 2 -1.84 -0.68 -19.73
C VAL A 2 -1.01 -1.38 -20.81
N ASN A 3 -0.88 -0.83 -22.00
CA ASN A 3 -0.08 -1.40 -23.07
C ASN A 3 1.41 -1.54 -22.69
N ALA A 4 1.98 -0.54 -22.03
CA ALA A 4 3.38 -0.61 -21.61
C ALA A 4 3.61 -1.70 -20.55
N VAL A 5 2.68 -1.85 -19.59
CA VAL A 5 2.72 -2.93 -18.61
C VAL A 5 2.53 -4.29 -19.27
N ALA A 6 1.53 -4.40 -20.16
CA ALA A 6 1.26 -5.66 -20.86
C ALA A 6 2.47 -6.10 -21.71
N THR A 7 3.11 -5.20 -22.46
CA THR A 7 4.32 -5.53 -23.23
C THR A 7 5.46 -6.03 -22.34
N ARG A 8 5.67 -5.46 -21.15
CA ARG A 8 6.67 -5.96 -20.20
C ARG A 8 6.32 -7.33 -19.65
N LEU A 9 5.04 -7.56 -19.37
CA LEU A 9 4.56 -8.87 -18.94
C LEU A 9 4.68 -9.91 -20.04
N GLU A 10 4.42 -9.58 -21.31
CA GLU A 10 4.62 -10.49 -22.44
C GLU A 10 6.07 -11.00 -22.52
N ILE A 11 7.05 -10.10 -22.35
CA ILE A 11 8.47 -10.50 -22.31
C ILE A 11 8.75 -11.49 -21.18
N LEU A 12 8.19 -11.26 -19.98
CA LEU A 12 8.36 -12.15 -18.83
C LEU A 12 7.66 -13.51 -19.07
N ILE A 13 6.46 -13.49 -19.63
CA ILE A 13 5.69 -14.70 -19.97
C ILE A 13 6.47 -15.57 -20.96
N ASP A 14 7.03 -14.97 -22.00
CA ASP A 14 7.82 -15.68 -23.00
C ASP A 14 9.10 -16.27 -22.40
N SER A 15 9.75 -15.56 -21.46
CA SER A 15 10.97 -16.02 -20.78
C SER A 15 10.78 -17.29 -19.95
N VAL A 16 9.55 -17.57 -19.50
CA VAL A 16 9.22 -18.78 -18.71
C VAL A 16 8.53 -19.86 -19.52
N GLY A 17 8.48 -19.73 -20.84
CA GLY A 17 7.96 -20.74 -21.76
C GLY A 17 6.51 -20.53 -22.19
N GLY A 18 5.99 -19.29 -22.07
CA GLY A 18 4.69 -18.89 -22.61
C GLY A 18 3.53 -18.93 -21.63
N LYS A 19 2.36 -18.55 -22.13
CA LYS A 19 1.14 -18.34 -21.32
C LYS A 19 0.68 -19.58 -20.57
N ASP A 20 0.88 -20.76 -21.12
CA ASP A 20 0.44 -22.04 -20.52
C ASP A 20 1.17 -22.35 -19.20
N LYS A 21 2.28 -21.67 -18.93
CA LYS A 21 3.02 -21.78 -17.67
C LYS A 21 2.55 -20.82 -16.61
N ILE A 22 1.68 -19.86 -16.95
CA ILE A 22 1.21 -18.79 -16.05
C ILE A 22 -0.22 -19.08 -15.60
N ARG A 23 -0.44 -19.21 -14.31
CA ARG A 23 -1.77 -19.44 -13.72
C ARG A 23 -2.61 -18.18 -13.61
N GLY A 24 -1.96 -17.04 -13.50
CA GLY A 24 -2.64 -15.74 -13.31
C GLY A 24 -1.67 -14.62 -13.02
N ILE A 25 -2.18 -13.41 -13.03
CA ILE A 25 -1.47 -12.17 -12.72
C ILE A 25 -2.08 -11.58 -11.44
N GLY A 26 -1.23 -11.34 -10.44
CA GLY A 26 -1.60 -10.61 -9.23
C GLY A 26 -1.09 -9.17 -9.28
N VAL A 27 -1.94 -8.21 -8.95
CA VAL A 27 -1.59 -6.79 -8.90
C VAL A 27 -1.89 -6.23 -7.52
N GLY A 28 -0.87 -5.70 -6.84
CA GLY A 28 -1.02 -4.82 -5.68
C GLY A 28 -0.93 -3.37 -6.14
N ALA A 29 -1.94 -2.56 -5.86
CA ALA A 29 -1.98 -1.18 -6.31
C ALA A 29 -2.63 -0.26 -5.27
N PRO A 30 -2.19 1.02 -5.17
CA PRO A 30 -2.89 1.99 -4.34
C PRO A 30 -4.38 2.07 -4.70
N ASN A 31 -5.26 2.13 -3.71
CA ASN A 31 -6.71 2.16 -3.90
C ASN A 31 -7.25 1.02 -4.78
N GLY A 32 -6.59 -0.15 -4.74
CA GLY A 32 -7.01 -1.33 -5.46
C GLY A 32 -8.23 -2.00 -4.83
N ASN A 33 -9.33 -2.10 -5.57
CA ASN A 33 -10.56 -2.76 -5.17
C ASN A 33 -10.58 -4.21 -5.65
N TYR A 34 -10.55 -5.15 -4.70
CA TYR A 34 -10.50 -6.58 -4.99
C TYR A 34 -11.75 -7.08 -5.73
N TYR A 35 -12.93 -6.64 -5.32
CA TYR A 35 -14.19 -7.15 -5.88
C TYR A 35 -14.41 -6.72 -7.33
N LYS A 36 -14.04 -5.47 -7.64
CA LYS A 36 -14.24 -4.88 -8.97
C LYS A 36 -13.03 -5.07 -9.90
N GLY A 37 -11.85 -5.37 -9.34
CA GLY A 37 -10.59 -5.40 -10.10
C GLY A 37 -10.17 -4.02 -10.62
N THR A 38 -10.56 -2.96 -9.90
CA THR A 38 -10.36 -1.56 -10.30
C THR A 38 -9.36 -0.86 -9.40
N ILE A 39 -8.69 0.18 -9.93
CA ILE A 39 -8.03 1.20 -9.13
C ILE A 39 -8.96 2.40 -9.07
N GLU A 40 -9.31 2.85 -7.86
CA GLU A 40 -10.32 3.88 -7.66
C GLU A 40 -9.71 5.16 -7.04
N PHE A 41 -9.70 6.25 -7.82
CA PHE A 41 -9.29 7.59 -7.34
C PHE A 41 -7.91 7.64 -6.67
N ALA A 42 -6.95 6.84 -7.09
CA ALA A 42 -5.61 6.79 -6.51
C ALA A 42 -4.86 8.13 -6.73
N PRO A 43 -4.52 8.87 -5.65
CA PRO A 43 -3.94 10.21 -5.77
C PRO A 43 -2.52 10.19 -6.33
N ASN A 44 -1.81 9.08 -6.15
CA ASN A 44 -0.40 8.92 -6.53
C ASN A 44 -0.21 8.41 -7.97
N LEU A 45 -1.31 8.21 -8.71
CA LEU A 45 -1.26 7.75 -10.10
C LEU A 45 -1.64 8.88 -11.06
N SER A 46 -1.10 8.81 -12.26
CA SER A 46 -1.30 9.86 -13.28
C SER A 46 -2.71 9.87 -13.87
N TRP A 47 -3.44 8.78 -13.78
CA TRP A 47 -4.84 8.72 -14.22
C TRP A 47 -5.82 9.10 -13.11
N ARG A 48 -7.02 9.51 -13.53
CA ARG A 48 -8.09 9.93 -12.63
C ARG A 48 -9.30 8.98 -12.73
N GLY A 49 -10.10 8.94 -11.64
CA GLY A 49 -11.34 8.18 -11.61
C GLY A 49 -11.13 6.69 -11.36
N VAL A 50 -11.97 5.87 -11.95
CA VAL A 50 -12.01 4.42 -11.77
C VAL A 50 -11.44 3.73 -13.00
N VAL A 51 -10.37 2.96 -12.84
CA VAL A 51 -9.68 2.24 -13.93
C VAL A 51 -9.83 0.73 -13.71
N PRO A 52 -10.50 -0.01 -14.61
CA PRO A 52 -10.71 -1.46 -14.50
C PRO A 52 -9.46 -2.22 -14.94
N LEU A 53 -8.34 -2.06 -14.19
CA LEU A 53 -7.02 -2.53 -14.60
C LEU A 53 -6.97 -4.05 -14.75
N ALA A 54 -7.66 -4.79 -13.88
CA ALA A 54 -7.63 -6.26 -13.94
C ALA A 54 -8.24 -6.80 -15.23
N SER A 55 -9.41 -6.28 -15.65
CA SER A 55 -10.03 -6.69 -16.92
C SER A 55 -9.21 -6.24 -18.12
N LEU A 56 -8.69 -5.01 -18.13
CA LEU A 56 -7.84 -4.51 -19.22
C LEU A 56 -6.58 -5.37 -19.43
N LEU A 57 -5.96 -5.84 -18.36
CA LEU A 57 -4.82 -6.76 -18.47
C LEU A 57 -5.24 -8.16 -18.87
N THR A 58 -6.36 -8.67 -18.35
CA THR A 58 -6.91 -9.99 -18.75
C THR A 58 -7.25 -10.00 -20.23
N ASP A 59 -7.95 -8.99 -20.74
CA ASP A 59 -8.35 -8.90 -22.15
C ASP A 59 -7.13 -8.79 -23.06
N ARG A 60 -6.12 -8.03 -22.65
CA ARG A 60 -4.91 -7.82 -23.46
C ARG A 60 -3.98 -9.03 -23.49
N LEU A 61 -3.86 -9.76 -22.37
CA LEU A 61 -2.90 -10.86 -22.23
C LEU A 61 -3.52 -12.26 -22.38
N GLY A 62 -4.84 -12.37 -22.22
CA GLY A 62 -5.53 -13.66 -22.19
C GLY A 62 -5.21 -14.50 -20.94
N ILE A 63 -4.73 -13.86 -19.87
CA ILE A 63 -4.37 -14.50 -18.59
C ILE A 63 -5.23 -13.86 -17.49
N PRO A 64 -5.88 -14.66 -16.61
CA PRO A 64 -6.68 -14.11 -15.51
C PRO A 64 -5.86 -13.17 -14.63
N CYS A 65 -6.38 -11.96 -14.40
CA CYS A 65 -5.76 -10.97 -13.53
C CYS A 65 -6.64 -10.71 -12.30
N ARG A 66 -6.02 -10.65 -11.12
CA ARG A 66 -6.63 -10.21 -9.87
C ARG A 66 -5.88 -9.03 -9.33
N LEU A 67 -6.62 -8.10 -8.73
CA LEU A 67 -6.07 -6.86 -8.20
C LEU A 67 -6.57 -6.65 -6.77
N THR A 68 -5.71 -6.12 -5.92
CA THR A 68 -6.06 -5.67 -4.57
C THR A 68 -5.21 -4.45 -4.18
N ASN A 69 -5.46 -3.89 -3.00
CA ASN A 69 -4.61 -2.88 -2.40
C ASN A 69 -3.20 -3.46 -2.14
N ASP A 70 -2.17 -2.62 -2.23
CA ASP A 70 -0.77 -3.01 -2.08
C ASP A 70 -0.45 -3.55 -0.66
N ALA A 71 -1.03 -2.97 0.40
CA ALA A 71 -0.87 -3.48 1.76
C ALA A 71 -1.57 -4.83 1.95
N ASN A 72 -2.74 -5.04 1.33
CA ASN A 72 -3.41 -6.34 1.31
C ASN A 72 -2.56 -7.38 0.56
N ALA A 73 -1.96 -7.01 -0.58
CA ALA A 73 -1.06 -7.89 -1.32
C ALA A 73 0.16 -8.28 -0.47
N ALA A 74 0.73 -7.33 0.28
CA ALA A 74 1.82 -7.59 1.21
C ALA A 74 1.39 -8.54 2.34
N ALA A 75 0.21 -8.34 2.94
CA ALA A 75 -0.32 -9.25 3.98
C ALA A 75 -0.54 -10.69 3.46
N ILE A 76 -1.03 -10.83 2.22
CA ILE A 76 -1.15 -12.15 1.55
C ILE A 76 0.24 -12.76 1.35
N GLY A 77 1.22 -11.97 0.96
CA GLY A 77 2.62 -12.40 0.80
C GLY A 77 3.20 -12.93 2.12
N GLU A 78 3.03 -12.19 3.21
CA GLU A 78 3.47 -12.60 4.55
C GLU A 78 2.76 -13.88 5.04
N MET A 79 1.47 -13.99 4.79
CA MET A 79 0.69 -15.19 5.13
C MET A 79 1.18 -16.44 4.37
N THR A 80 1.58 -16.24 3.11
CA THR A 80 1.92 -17.37 2.23
C THR A 80 3.39 -17.78 2.35
N TYR A 81 4.29 -16.81 2.42
CA TYR A 81 5.73 -17.02 2.32
C TYR A 81 6.56 -16.41 3.45
N GLY A 82 5.99 -15.49 4.23
CA GLY A 82 6.71 -14.67 5.20
C GLY A 82 6.46 -15.07 6.66
N ALA A 83 6.60 -14.08 7.55
CA ALA A 83 6.54 -14.25 9.00
C ALA A 83 5.16 -14.68 9.52
N ALA A 84 4.09 -14.40 8.77
CA ALA A 84 2.72 -14.78 9.13
C ALA A 84 2.31 -16.16 8.60
N LYS A 85 3.24 -16.95 8.05
CA LYS A 85 2.95 -18.28 7.54
C LYS A 85 2.40 -19.19 8.66
N GLY A 86 1.19 -19.74 8.42
CA GLY A 86 0.48 -20.59 9.38
C GLY A 86 -0.37 -19.81 10.40
N MET A 87 -0.27 -18.49 10.45
CA MET A 87 -1.15 -17.64 11.27
C MET A 87 -2.53 -17.51 10.61
N LYS A 88 -3.58 -17.69 11.40
CA LYS A 88 -4.96 -17.51 10.93
C LYS A 88 -5.52 -16.13 11.22
N HIS A 89 -4.96 -15.43 12.18
CA HIS A 89 -5.42 -14.12 12.63
C HIS A 89 -4.21 -13.21 12.82
N PHE A 90 -4.11 -12.16 12.04
CA PHE A 90 -3.07 -11.14 12.18
C PHE A 90 -3.45 -9.85 11.45
N ILE A 91 -2.77 -8.79 11.82
CA ILE A 91 -2.78 -7.53 11.09
C ILE A 91 -1.36 -7.25 10.63
N MET A 92 -1.18 -6.98 9.34
CA MET A 92 0.05 -6.46 8.80
C MET A 92 -0.06 -4.95 8.66
N ILE A 93 0.96 -4.22 9.08
CA ILE A 93 1.07 -2.77 8.92
C ILE A 93 2.30 -2.46 8.08
N THR A 94 2.13 -1.67 7.04
CA THR A 94 3.21 -1.17 6.20
C THR A 94 3.49 0.28 6.54
N LEU A 95 4.74 0.58 6.92
CA LEU A 95 5.22 1.94 7.22
C LEU A 95 6.14 2.39 6.09
N GLY A 96 5.64 3.26 5.24
CA GLY A 96 6.34 3.80 4.10
C GLY A 96 6.01 5.27 3.89
N THR A 97 5.81 5.71 2.65
CA THR A 97 5.31 7.05 2.31
C THR A 97 3.99 7.34 3.02
N GLY A 98 3.13 6.33 3.12
CA GLY A 98 1.91 6.33 3.93
C GLY A 98 1.92 5.20 4.95
N VAL A 99 0.74 4.92 5.53
CA VAL A 99 0.51 3.80 6.45
C VAL A 99 -0.61 2.94 5.87
N GLY A 100 -0.23 1.79 5.33
CA GLY A 100 -1.18 0.80 4.85
C GLY A 100 -1.36 -0.34 5.86
N SER A 101 -2.43 -1.12 5.71
CA SER A 101 -2.62 -2.32 6.51
C SER A 101 -3.48 -3.36 5.80
N GLY A 102 -3.26 -4.63 6.15
CA GLY A 102 -4.07 -5.76 5.74
C GLY A 102 -4.49 -6.56 6.97
N ILE A 103 -5.75 -6.94 7.03
CA ILE A 103 -6.35 -7.69 8.15
C ILE A 103 -6.67 -9.10 7.65
N VAL A 104 -6.18 -10.12 8.36
CA VAL A 104 -6.47 -11.52 8.08
C VAL A 104 -7.20 -12.14 9.28
N ILE A 105 -8.33 -12.79 8.99
CA ILE A 105 -9.16 -13.52 9.97
C ILE A 105 -9.46 -14.89 9.37
N ASP A 106 -9.28 -15.95 10.17
CA ASP A 106 -9.44 -17.36 9.76
C ASP A 106 -8.63 -17.73 8.49
N GLY A 107 -7.46 -17.09 8.31
CA GLY A 107 -6.62 -17.31 7.15
C GLY A 107 -7.16 -16.66 5.88
N GLN A 108 -8.13 -15.76 5.98
CA GLN A 108 -8.72 -15.04 4.86
C GLN A 108 -8.53 -13.53 5.01
N MET A 109 -8.20 -12.88 3.89
CA MET A 109 -8.09 -11.42 3.83
C MET A 109 -9.46 -10.76 4.01
N VAL A 110 -9.54 -9.80 4.91
CA VAL A 110 -10.75 -8.99 5.15
C VAL A 110 -10.74 -7.82 4.19
N TYR A 111 -11.62 -7.86 3.19
CA TYR A 111 -11.78 -6.77 2.22
C TYR A 111 -12.88 -5.76 2.61
N GLY A 112 -13.78 -6.14 3.52
CA GLY A 112 -14.96 -5.34 3.87
C GLY A 112 -16.07 -5.39 2.81
N HIS A 113 -17.12 -4.61 3.04
CA HIS A 113 -18.30 -4.61 2.16
C HIS A 113 -18.00 -4.09 0.76
N ASP A 114 -17.23 -3.02 0.67
CA ASP A 114 -16.92 -2.28 -0.56
C ASP A 114 -15.49 -2.46 -1.07
N GLY A 115 -14.67 -3.30 -0.41
CA GLY A 115 -13.31 -3.62 -0.82
C GLY A 115 -12.21 -2.76 -0.19
N PHE A 116 -12.54 -1.91 0.79
CA PHE A 116 -11.60 -0.94 1.39
C PHE A 116 -11.44 -1.12 2.91
N ALA A 117 -11.64 -2.33 3.45
CA ALA A 117 -11.30 -2.59 4.84
C ALA A 117 -9.78 -2.52 5.07
N GLY A 118 -9.40 -2.21 6.32
CA GLY A 118 -7.99 -2.20 6.70
C GLY A 118 -7.28 -0.86 6.54
N GLU A 119 -8.00 0.25 6.33
CA GLU A 119 -7.43 1.59 6.22
C GLU A 119 -7.02 2.18 7.60
N LEU A 120 -6.21 1.41 8.37
CA LEU A 120 -5.82 1.78 9.74
C LEU A 120 -4.97 3.07 9.79
N GLY A 121 -4.20 3.36 8.74
CA GLY A 121 -3.45 4.61 8.62
C GLY A 121 -4.33 5.85 8.72
N HIS A 122 -5.62 5.71 8.42
CA HIS A 122 -6.58 6.80 8.46
C HIS A 122 -7.46 6.83 9.72
N MET A 123 -7.15 6.01 10.73
CA MET A 123 -7.76 6.17 12.06
C MET A 123 -7.32 7.50 12.69
N ILE A 124 -8.26 8.23 13.26
CA ILE A 124 -7.96 9.49 13.97
C ILE A 124 -7.42 9.15 15.35
N VAL A 125 -6.12 9.40 15.57
CA VAL A 125 -5.43 9.15 16.83
C VAL A 125 -5.21 10.45 17.62
N VAL A 126 -5.23 11.59 16.95
CA VAL A 126 -5.13 12.92 17.58
C VAL A 126 -6.27 13.80 17.06
N PRO A 127 -7.37 13.96 17.78
CA PRO A 127 -8.47 14.84 17.36
C PRO A 127 -7.97 16.25 17.04
N ASN A 128 -8.39 16.80 15.89
CA ASN A 128 -7.95 18.11 15.38
C ASN A 128 -6.42 18.25 15.21
N GLY A 129 -5.69 17.13 15.11
CA GLY A 129 -4.24 17.11 14.94
C GLY A 129 -3.78 17.48 13.53
N ARG A 130 -2.65 16.90 13.09
CA ARG A 130 -2.02 17.19 11.80
C ARG A 130 -2.95 16.90 10.62
N ASP A 131 -2.85 17.72 9.57
CA ASP A 131 -3.54 17.46 8.31
C ASP A 131 -3.06 16.15 7.70
N CYS A 132 -4.00 15.39 7.16
CA CYS A 132 -3.75 14.14 6.42
C CYS A 132 -4.12 14.32 4.94
N GLY A 133 -3.40 13.63 4.06
CA GLY A 133 -3.66 13.62 2.62
C GLY A 133 -5.06 13.16 2.22
N CYS A 134 -5.78 12.45 3.11
CA CYS A 134 -7.18 12.05 2.91
C CYS A 134 -8.20 13.17 3.15
N GLY A 135 -7.77 14.38 3.49
CA GLY A 135 -8.63 15.54 3.79
C GLY A 135 -9.10 15.64 5.24
N ARG A 136 -8.79 14.65 6.09
CA ARG A 136 -9.10 14.66 7.53
C ARG A 136 -7.90 15.14 8.34
N LYS A 137 -8.10 15.34 9.66
CA LYS A 137 -7.04 15.69 10.60
C LYS A 137 -6.82 14.61 11.63
N GLY A 138 -5.55 14.45 12.05
CA GLY A 138 -5.18 13.59 13.14
C GLY A 138 -5.08 12.11 12.83
N CYS A 139 -5.03 11.74 11.56
CA CYS A 139 -4.85 10.35 11.13
C CYS A 139 -3.50 9.78 11.60
N LEU A 140 -3.46 8.50 11.93
CA LEU A 140 -2.25 7.79 12.35
C LEU A 140 -1.10 7.98 11.35
N GLU A 141 -1.37 7.94 10.05
CA GLU A 141 -0.41 8.17 8.98
C GLU A 141 0.35 9.49 9.12
N ALA A 142 -0.32 10.57 9.55
CA ALA A 142 0.31 11.88 9.72
C ALA A 142 1.38 11.91 10.83
N TYR A 143 1.48 10.85 11.63
CA TYR A 143 2.44 10.73 12.74
C TYR A 143 3.46 9.62 12.54
N CYS A 144 3.08 8.46 12.00
CA CYS A 144 3.95 7.28 11.92
C CYS A 144 4.32 6.83 10.50
N SER A 145 3.90 7.55 9.44
CA SER A 145 4.51 7.38 8.13
C SER A 145 5.96 7.89 8.12
N ALA A 146 6.72 7.57 7.09
CA ALA A 146 8.10 8.04 6.91
C ALA A 146 8.21 9.57 7.10
N THR A 147 7.32 10.33 6.45
CA THR A 147 7.27 11.80 6.59
C THR A 147 6.73 12.25 7.95
N GLY A 148 5.79 11.50 8.53
CA GLY A 148 5.21 11.76 9.84
C GLY A 148 6.24 11.66 10.97
N ILE A 149 7.10 10.64 10.93
CA ILE A 149 8.18 10.44 11.90
C ILE A 149 9.21 11.58 11.81
N VAL A 150 9.64 11.94 10.59
CA VAL A 150 10.60 13.05 10.38
C VAL A 150 10.01 14.36 10.90
N ARG A 151 8.74 14.64 10.59
CA ARG A 151 8.05 15.82 11.10
C ARG A 151 8.01 15.83 12.63
N THR A 152 7.70 14.70 13.26
CA THR A 152 7.70 14.57 14.72
C THR A 152 9.09 14.82 15.30
N ALA A 153 10.14 14.27 14.70
CA ALA A 153 11.52 14.50 15.14
C ALA A 153 11.87 15.99 15.07
N LYS A 154 11.57 16.67 13.96
CA LYS A 154 11.81 18.11 13.80
C LYS A 154 11.05 18.95 14.83
N GLU A 155 9.78 18.67 15.07
CA GLU A 155 8.97 19.35 16.09
C GLU A 155 9.56 19.16 17.49
N ILE A 156 10.00 17.96 17.87
CA ILE A 156 10.64 17.71 19.16
C ILE A 156 11.97 18.46 19.26
N LEU A 157 12.81 18.39 18.24
CA LEU A 157 14.12 19.07 18.22
C LEU A 157 13.98 20.60 18.31
N SER A 158 12.91 21.17 17.80
CA SER A 158 12.63 22.62 17.87
C SER A 158 12.02 23.07 19.20
N THR A 159 11.39 22.18 19.96
CA THR A 159 10.65 22.52 21.20
C THR A 159 11.37 22.09 22.47
N THR A 160 12.44 21.30 22.38
CA THR A 160 13.21 20.85 23.56
C THR A 160 14.70 20.96 23.30
N ASP A 161 15.48 21.18 24.37
CA ASP A 161 16.96 21.16 24.33
C ASP A 161 17.54 19.80 24.73
N ALA A 162 16.72 18.75 24.78
CA ALA A 162 17.16 17.42 25.14
C ALA A 162 18.32 16.95 24.23
N PRO A 163 19.37 16.35 24.79
CA PRO A 163 20.50 15.83 24.00
C PRO A 163 20.02 14.79 22.99
N SER A 164 20.44 14.94 21.74
CA SER A 164 20.13 13.98 20.66
C SER A 164 21.19 14.02 19.58
N SER A 165 21.61 12.86 19.09
CA SER A 165 22.49 12.76 17.92
C SER A 165 21.89 13.36 16.65
N LEU A 166 20.55 13.42 16.57
CA LEU A 166 19.85 14.03 15.44
C LEU A 166 20.13 15.53 15.28
N ARG A 167 20.57 16.23 16.35
CA ARG A 167 20.97 17.65 16.28
C ARG A 167 22.23 17.89 15.47
N ASN A 168 23.04 16.85 15.27
CA ASN A 168 24.24 16.92 14.45
C ASN A 168 23.95 16.73 12.95
N ILE A 169 22.69 16.41 12.58
CA ILE A 169 22.25 16.22 11.20
C ILE A 169 21.57 17.53 10.73
N PRO A 170 21.97 18.11 9.58
CA PRO A 170 21.28 19.24 9.02
C PRO A 170 19.76 18.91 8.85
N GLU A 171 18.90 19.87 9.15
CA GLU A 171 17.45 19.65 9.12
C GLU A 171 16.96 19.13 7.75
N ALA A 172 17.59 19.60 6.67
CA ALA A 172 17.29 19.15 5.31
C ALA A 172 17.61 17.67 5.05
N ASP A 173 18.56 17.10 5.81
CA ASP A 173 19.05 15.74 5.64
C ASP A 173 18.37 14.74 6.61
N LEU A 174 17.50 15.23 7.50
CA LEU A 174 16.72 14.36 8.38
C LEU A 174 15.73 13.53 7.55
N THR A 175 15.95 12.24 7.52
CA THR A 175 15.09 11.26 6.84
C THR A 175 14.64 10.17 7.82
N SER A 176 13.67 9.36 7.42
CA SER A 176 13.21 8.18 8.18
C SER A 176 14.03 6.91 7.93
N LYS A 177 15.14 7.04 7.23
CA LYS A 177 16.07 5.93 6.90
C LYS A 177 17.26 5.93 7.83
#